data_d0c7bb629cf0927a30d2b287f1596fa1
#
_entry.id   d0c7bb629cf0927a30d2b287f1596fa1
#
_cell.length_a   1.000
_cell.length_b   1.000
_cell.length_c   1.000
_cell.angle_alpha   90.00
_cell.angle_beta   90.00
_cell.angle_gamma   90.00
#
_symmetry.space_group_name_H-M   'P 1'
#
loop_
_entity.id
_entity.type
_entity.pdbx_description
1 polymer ?
#
loop_
_entity_poly.entity_id
_entity_poly.type
_entity_poly.pdbx_seq_one_letter_code
_entity_poly.pdbx_strand_id
1 'polypeptide(L)'
;MTQPRITLGVSLKMYFSYQQTLDWSQQVAEIARRHPAIVTGEVGLFVLPAFPAIPAVRAAFQGSEVRVGAQDLCWEDSGAWTGEVSGTMLAEIGCRYVEIGHAERRRHFAETDKQIAAKLAAALRNGLTPVLCLGEEQHVTSQQAIAICCQQLMAALSEARQQQLSGEIVVAWEPQWAIGAPAPAPDDFIAEVCQGLRQINDLGDVHCRVIYGGSAGPGLLGRLGHHVSGLFLGRFAHQPSALAQIIDEAAALAAAAQAVTEG
;
A
#
# COMPACT_ATOMS: atom_id res chain seq x y z
N MET A 1 -14.87 -4.84 11.47
CA MET A 1 -14.71 -3.43 11.05
C MET A 1 -15.06 -3.37 9.58
N THR A 2 -15.86 -2.41 9.15
CA THR A 2 -16.14 -2.17 7.72
C THR A 2 -14.85 -1.75 7.02
N GLN A 3 -14.64 -2.24 5.80
CA GLN A 3 -13.48 -1.84 4.99
C GLN A 3 -13.59 -0.35 4.63
N PRO A 4 -12.46 0.41 4.65
CA PRO A 4 -12.47 1.80 4.23
C PRO A 4 -12.87 1.91 2.76
N ARG A 5 -13.58 2.97 2.41
CA ARG A 5 -13.96 3.25 1.02
C ARG A 5 -12.77 3.65 0.17
N ILE A 6 -11.89 4.48 0.75
CA ILE A 6 -10.65 4.92 0.13
C ILE A 6 -9.48 4.54 1.03
N THR A 7 -8.42 4.01 0.46
CA THR A 7 -7.21 3.58 1.19
C THR A 7 -6.01 4.42 0.78
N LEU A 8 -5.37 5.05 1.74
CA LEU A 8 -4.12 5.78 1.57
C LEU A 8 -2.99 5.01 2.26
N GLY A 9 -1.96 4.68 1.51
CA GLY A 9 -0.73 4.10 2.04
C GLY A 9 0.43 5.06 1.90
N VAL A 10 1.34 5.09 2.87
CA VAL A 10 2.57 5.90 2.81
C VAL A 10 3.76 5.00 3.10
N SER A 11 4.63 4.82 2.10
CA SER A 11 5.95 4.22 2.30
C SER A 11 6.97 5.34 2.53
N LEU A 12 7.56 5.39 3.72
CA LEU A 12 8.58 6.38 4.03
C LEU A 12 9.93 6.07 3.38
N LYS A 13 10.09 4.84 2.89
CA LYS A 13 11.35 4.35 2.31
C LYS A 13 12.53 4.62 3.25
N MET A 14 13.66 5.07 2.76
CA MET A 14 14.86 5.37 3.54
C MET A 14 15.23 6.87 3.47
N TYR A 15 14.23 7.75 3.31
CA TYR A 15 14.47 9.19 3.18
C TYR A 15 14.70 9.90 4.51
N PHE A 16 14.03 9.44 5.58
CA PHE A 16 14.03 10.10 6.88
C PHE A 16 15.03 9.47 7.83
N SER A 17 15.68 10.30 8.63
CA SER A 17 16.35 9.84 9.85
C SER A 17 15.32 9.31 10.86
N TYR A 18 15.78 8.64 11.89
CA TYR A 18 14.92 8.17 12.98
C TYR A 18 14.10 9.31 13.60
N GLN A 19 14.75 10.43 13.95
CA GLN A 19 14.09 11.57 14.55
C GLN A 19 13.07 12.23 13.59
N GLN A 20 13.45 12.42 12.33
CA GLN A 20 12.53 12.94 11.31
C GLN A 20 11.30 12.04 11.13
N THR A 21 11.47 10.71 11.21
CA THR A 21 10.36 9.77 11.15
C THR A 21 9.39 9.98 12.32
N LEU A 22 9.90 10.19 13.53
CA LEU A 22 9.06 10.43 14.70
C LEU A 22 8.34 11.77 14.63
N ASP A 23 9.05 12.84 14.27
CA ASP A 23 8.48 14.18 14.15
C ASP A 23 7.36 14.22 13.11
N TRP A 24 7.58 13.58 11.95
CA TRP A 24 6.57 13.41 10.92
C TRP A 24 5.37 12.61 11.42
N SER A 25 5.62 11.49 12.10
CA SER A 25 4.56 10.61 12.61
C SER A 25 3.68 11.31 13.65
N GLN A 26 4.26 12.13 14.52
CA GLN A 26 3.50 12.91 15.51
C GLN A 26 2.56 13.91 14.83
N GLN A 27 3.06 14.66 13.82
CA GLN A 27 2.25 15.62 13.07
C GLN A 27 1.10 14.94 12.33
N VAL A 28 1.37 13.82 11.66
CA VAL A 28 0.34 13.05 10.95
C VAL A 28 -0.67 12.43 11.92
N ALA A 29 -0.23 11.98 13.09
CA ALA A 29 -1.12 11.46 14.11
C ALA A 29 -2.11 12.53 14.63
N GLU A 30 -1.67 13.78 14.78
CA GLU A 30 -2.55 14.89 15.15
C GLU A 30 -3.62 15.16 14.07
N ILE A 31 -3.21 15.16 12.79
CA ILE A 31 -4.14 15.30 11.66
C ILE A 31 -5.16 14.16 11.69
N ALA A 32 -4.70 12.91 11.79
CA ALA A 32 -5.55 11.73 11.75
C ALA A 32 -6.56 11.66 12.90
N ARG A 33 -6.17 12.02 14.13
CA ARG A 33 -7.07 12.02 15.28
C ARG A 33 -8.21 13.05 15.17
N ARG A 34 -8.01 14.10 14.39
CA ARG A 34 -8.99 15.19 14.22
C ARG A 34 -9.81 15.06 12.95
N HIS A 35 -9.34 14.29 11.97
CA HIS A 35 -10.00 14.20 10.67
C HIS A 35 -11.19 13.23 10.71
N PRO A 36 -12.45 13.71 10.49
CA PRO A 36 -13.64 12.88 10.66
C PRO A 36 -13.62 11.59 9.85
N ALA A 37 -13.23 11.63 8.56
CA ALA A 37 -13.22 10.47 7.69
C ALA A 37 -12.18 9.39 8.09
N ILE A 38 -11.09 9.79 8.77
CA ILE A 38 -10.15 8.83 9.37
C ILE A 38 -10.76 8.22 10.64
N VAL A 39 -11.34 9.06 11.51
CA VAL A 39 -11.95 8.61 12.78
C VAL A 39 -13.12 7.67 12.54
N THR A 40 -13.93 7.90 11.52
CA THR A 40 -15.06 7.01 11.14
C THR A 40 -14.62 5.78 10.37
N GLY A 41 -13.38 5.73 9.87
CA GLY A 41 -12.87 4.64 9.04
C GLY A 41 -13.31 4.68 7.59
N GLU A 42 -13.95 5.75 7.12
CA GLU A 42 -14.29 5.94 5.70
C GLU A 42 -13.04 6.05 4.83
N VAL A 43 -12.01 6.71 5.35
CA VAL A 43 -10.67 6.77 4.77
C VAL A 43 -9.72 5.96 5.65
N GLY A 44 -9.15 4.91 5.09
CA GLY A 44 -8.07 4.14 5.74
C GLY A 44 -6.72 4.77 5.46
N LEU A 45 -5.89 4.90 6.49
CA LEU A 45 -4.52 5.36 6.36
C LEU A 45 -3.58 4.34 6.99
N PHE A 46 -2.56 3.91 6.22
CA PHE A 46 -1.47 3.11 6.76
C PHE A 46 -0.10 3.71 6.41
N VAL A 47 0.87 3.48 7.28
CA VAL A 47 2.22 4.03 7.16
C VAL A 47 3.25 2.91 7.34
N LEU A 48 4.26 2.89 6.47
CA LEU A 48 5.33 1.90 6.43
C LEU A 48 6.68 2.59 6.71
N PRO A 49 7.08 2.70 7.99
CA PRO A 49 8.39 3.23 8.36
C PRO A 49 9.49 2.16 8.21
N ALA A 50 10.75 2.58 8.28
CA ALA A 50 11.88 1.65 8.41
C ALA A 50 11.77 0.82 9.71
N PHE A 51 12.23 -0.43 9.69
CA PHE A 51 12.10 -1.38 10.80
C PHE A 51 12.46 -0.82 12.18
N PRO A 52 13.59 -0.10 12.39
CA PRO A 52 13.95 0.40 13.72
C PRO A 52 12.95 1.40 14.30
N ALA A 53 12.17 2.06 13.47
CA ALA A 53 11.23 3.10 13.90
C ALA A 53 9.82 2.54 14.20
N ILE A 54 9.50 1.31 13.81
CA ILE A 54 8.14 0.76 13.91
C ILE A 54 7.54 0.90 15.30
N PRO A 55 8.18 0.46 16.41
CA PRO A 55 7.58 0.55 17.73
C PRO A 55 7.28 1.99 18.16
N ALA A 56 8.19 2.92 17.87
CA ALA A 56 8.03 4.32 18.23
C ALA A 56 6.97 5.02 17.37
N VAL A 57 6.90 4.71 16.06
CA VAL A 57 5.85 5.19 15.16
C VAL A 57 4.49 4.68 15.58
N ARG A 58 4.37 3.40 15.99
CA ARG A 58 3.15 2.86 16.55
C ARG A 58 2.70 3.60 17.80
N ALA A 59 3.62 3.90 18.71
CA ALA A 59 3.32 4.69 19.90
C ALA A 59 2.82 6.10 19.53
N ALA A 60 3.41 6.75 18.52
CA ALA A 60 2.97 8.05 18.05
C ALA A 60 1.52 8.03 17.50
N PHE A 61 1.13 6.94 16.83
CA PHE A 61 -0.23 6.78 16.29
C PHE A 61 -1.25 6.22 17.27
N GLN A 62 -0.87 5.95 18.52
CA GLN A 62 -1.80 5.46 19.53
C GLN A 62 -3.00 6.42 19.70
N GLY A 63 -4.21 5.87 19.75
CA GLY A 63 -5.44 6.66 19.81
C GLY A 63 -5.86 7.30 18.48
N SER A 64 -5.27 6.86 17.35
CA SER A 64 -5.76 7.14 16.01
C SER A 64 -6.09 5.84 15.27
N GLU A 65 -6.83 5.94 14.17
CA GLU A 65 -7.15 4.79 13.29
C GLU A 65 -6.06 4.50 12.26
N VAL A 66 -4.92 5.20 12.30
CA VAL A 66 -3.78 4.94 11.40
C VAL A 66 -3.17 3.58 11.72
N ARG A 67 -2.98 2.77 10.70
CA ARG A 67 -2.34 1.46 10.82
C ARG A 67 -0.85 1.58 10.47
N VAL A 68 -0.01 0.86 11.19
CA VAL A 68 1.43 0.83 10.93
C VAL A 68 1.79 -0.54 10.36
N GLY A 69 2.73 -0.55 9.42
CA GLY A 69 3.26 -1.75 8.81
C GLY A 69 4.77 -1.65 8.64
N ALA A 70 5.31 -2.50 7.78
CA ALA A 70 6.73 -2.60 7.48
C ALA A 70 6.99 -2.50 5.98
N GLN A 71 8.22 -2.19 5.60
CA GLN A 71 8.65 -2.03 4.20
C GLN A 71 9.10 -3.34 3.54
N ASP A 72 9.22 -4.42 4.32
CA ASP A 72 9.59 -5.77 3.86
C ASP A 72 9.37 -6.78 4.99
N LEU A 73 9.55 -8.09 4.71
CA LEU A 73 9.66 -9.15 5.70
C LEU A 73 10.45 -10.32 5.14
N CYS A 74 10.97 -11.17 6.04
CA CYS A 74 11.47 -12.50 5.70
C CYS A 74 10.32 -13.46 5.36
N TRP A 75 10.54 -14.39 4.45
CA TRP A 75 9.59 -15.45 4.13
C TRP A 75 9.55 -16.57 5.18
N GLU A 76 10.54 -16.64 6.07
CA GLU A 76 10.59 -17.57 7.19
C GLU A 76 10.07 -16.92 8.47
N ASP A 77 9.34 -17.67 9.28
CA ASP A 77 8.78 -17.17 10.54
C ASP A 77 9.81 -17.12 11.66
N SER A 78 10.87 -17.94 11.57
CA SER A 78 11.98 -18.00 12.55
C SER A 78 13.16 -18.76 11.94
N GLY A 79 14.32 -18.69 12.59
CA GLY A 79 15.48 -19.51 12.20
C GLY A 79 16.77 -18.71 12.01
N ALA A 80 17.74 -19.33 11.33
CA ALA A 80 19.08 -18.78 11.11
C ALA A 80 19.11 -17.80 9.90
N TRP A 81 18.36 -16.71 10.02
CA TRP A 81 18.21 -15.66 9.01
C TRP A 81 18.76 -14.34 9.53
N THR A 82 20.05 -14.30 9.78
CA THR A 82 20.72 -13.14 10.40
C THR A 82 20.47 -11.85 9.61
N GLY A 83 19.89 -10.85 10.29
CA GLY A 83 19.58 -9.53 9.70
C GLY A 83 18.16 -9.39 9.18
N GLU A 84 17.41 -10.50 9.04
CA GLU A 84 16.02 -10.48 8.58
C GLU A 84 15.02 -10.20 9.72
N VAL A 85 13.83 -9.76 9.34
CA VAL A 85 12.69 -9.51 10.24
C VAL A 85 11.52 -10.37 9.81
N SER A 86 11.04 -11.25 10.70
CA SER A 86 9.96 -12.18 10.38
C SER A 86 8.58 -11.52 10.41
N GLY A 87 7.63 -12.09 9.67
CA GLY A 87 6.22 -11.72 9.74
C GLY A 87 5.64 -11.91 11.15
N THR A 88 6.08 -12.97 11.85
CA THR A 88 5.70 -13.24 13.25
C THR A 88 6.07 -12.08 14.18
N MET A 89 7.33 -11.59 14.10
CA MET A 89 7.78 -10.46 14.91
C MET A 89 7.00 -9.17 14.54
N LEU A 90 6.79 -8.92 13.25
CA LEU A 90 6.02 -7.75 12.80
C LEU A 90 4.58 -7.78 13.34
N ALA A 91 3.92 -8.94 13.31
CA ALA A 91 2.58 -9.10 13.88
C ALA A 91 2.58 -8.89 15.40
N GLU A 92 3.56 -9.44 16.11
CA GLU A 92 3.72 -9.31 17.58
C GLU A 92 3.88 -7.84 17.99
N ILE A 93 4.72 -7.07 17.30
CA ILE A 93 4.87 -5.63 17.56
C ILE A 93 3.70 -4.80 17.02
N GLY A 94 2.67 -5.46 16.44
CA GLY A 94 1.38 -4.92 16.04
C GLY A 94 1.34 -4.21 14.70
N CYS A 95 2.23 -4.57 13.78
CA CYS A 95 2.05 -4.23 12.37
C CYS A 95 0.74 -4.83 11.82
N ARG A 96 0.18 -4.18 10.80
CA ARG A 96 -1.00 -4.66 10.08
C ARG A 96 -0.74 -4.82 8.59
N TYR A 97 0.19 -4.09 8.04
CA TYR A 97 0.56 -4.09 6.63
C TYR A 97 2.03 -4.43 6.45
N VAL A 98 2.37 -4.96 5.28
CA VAL A 98 3.77 -5.14 4.88
C VAL A 98 3.91 -4.96 3.37
N GLU A 99 4.84 -4.09 2.96
CA GLU A 99 5.18 -3.86 1.57
C GLU A 99 5.99 -5.03 1.02
N ILE A 100 5.65 -5.50 -0.18
CA ILE A 100 6.27 -6.68 -0.79
C ILE A 100 6.49 -6.43 -2.28
N GLY A 101 7.65 -6.80 -2.78
CA GLY A 101 7.95 -6.80 -4.20
C GLY A 101 8.14 -5.43 -4.84
N HIS A 102 8.43 -4.38 -4.03
CA HIS A 102 8.66 -3.04 -4.56
C HIS A 102 9.77 -3.03 -5.61
N ALA A 103 9.63 -2.21 -6.64
CA ALA A 103 10.58 -2.14 -7.76
C ALA A 103 12.03 -1.86 -7.33
N GLU A 104 12.23 -1.08 -6.27
CA GLU A 104 13.57 -0.82 -5.71
C GLU A 104 14.20 -2.10 -5.14
N ARG A 105 13.41 -3.00 -4.52
CA ARG A 105 13.92 -4.28 -4.01
C ARG A 105 14.29 -5.23 -5.14
N ARG A 106 13.48 -5.29 -6.18
CA ARG A 106 13.83 -6.04 -7.40
C ARG A 106 15.11 -5.52 -8.03
N ARG A 107 15.27 -4.20 -8.12
CA ARG A 107 16.42 -3.54 -8.75
C ARG A 107 17.70 -3.63 -7.93
N HIS A 108 17.64 -3.32 -6.64
CA HIS A 108 18.83 -3.17 -5.79
C HIS A 108 19.21 -4.41 -5.02
N PHE A 109 18.27 -5.31 -4.75
CA PHE A 109 18.48 -6.52 -3.95
C PHE A 109 18.20 -7.81 -4.74
N ALA A 110 17.95 -7.69 -6.05
CA ALA A 110 17.67 -8.83 -6.94
C ALA A 110 16.52 -9.72 -6.43
N GLU A 111 15.50 -9.13 -5.81
CA GLU A 111 14.36 -9.85 -5.29
C GLU A 111 13.57 -10.50 -6.41
N THR A 112 13.41 -11.82 -6.33
CA THR A 112 12.81 -12.66 -7.38
C THR A 112 11.31 -12.87 -7.14
N ASP A 113 10.57 -13.23 -8.19
CA ASP A 113 9.15 -13.58 -8.07
C ASP A 113 8.90 -14.72 -7.09
N LYS A 114 9.81 -15.70 -7.01
CA LYS A 114 9.75 -16.78 -6.02
C LYS A 114 9.83 -16.26 -4.58
N GLN A 115 10.75 -15.34 -4.31
CA GLN A 115 10.88 -14.73 -2.99
C GLN A 115 9.65 -13.87 -2.66
N ILE A 116 9.11 -13.14 -3.62
CA ILE A 116 7.90 -12.33 -3.46
C ILE A 116 6.70 -13.23 -3.13
N ALA A 117 6.53 -14.35 -3.82
CA ALA A 117 5.46 -15.31 -3.53
C ALA A 117 5.59 -15.88 -2.12
N ALA A 118 6.80 -16.24 -1.70
CA ALA A 118 7.07 -16.74 -0.34
C ALA A 118 6.83 -15.69 0.73
N LYS A 119 7.21 -14.43 0.50
CA LYS A 119 6.95 -13.30 1.40
C LYS A 119 5.47 -12.99 1.51
N LEU A 120 4.73 -13.02 0.40
CA LEU A 120 3.28 -12.80 0.41
C LEU A 120 2.56 -13.88 1.22
N ALA A 121 2.93 -15.15 1.04
CA ALA A 121 2.42 -16.26 1.83
C ALA A 121 2.76 -16.09 3.32
N ALA A 122 3.99 -15.68 3.65
CA ALA A 122 4.40 -15.42 5.03
C ALA A 122 3.59 -14.28 5.67
N ALA A 123 3.31 -13.22 4.92
CA ALA A 123 2.48 -12.11 5.41
C ALA A 123 1.06 -12.58 5.74
N LEU A 124 0.39 -13.27 4.81
CA LEU A 124 -0.96 -13.80 5.02
C LEU A 124 -1.01 -14.79 6.19
N ARG A 125 -0.05 -15.71 6.28
CA ARG A 125 0.07 -16.72 7.36
C ARG A 125 0.19 -16.07 8.74
N ASN A 126 0.80 -14.89 8.82
CA ASN A 126 0.96 -14.12 10.05
C ASN A 126 -0.15 -13.07 10.28
N GLY A 127 -1.23 -13.10 9.50
CA GLY A 127 -2.36 -12.17 9.64
C GLY A 127 -2.02 -10.72 9.29
N LEU A 128 -0.97 -10.50 8.50
CA LEU A 128 -0.62 -9.20 7.93
C LEU A 128 -1.30 -9.03 6.57
N THR A 129 -1.64 -7.80 6.23
CA THR A 129 -2.13 -7.44 4.89
C THR A 129 -0.95 -7.09 3.99
N PRO A 130 -0.61 -7.92 2.98
CA PRO A 130 0.41 -7.57 2.00
C PRO A 130 0.03 -6.33 1.21
N VAL A 131 0.97 -5.39 1.05
CA VAL A 131 0.94 -4.33 0.05
C VAL A 131 1.84 -4.76 -1.08
N LEU A 132 1.26 -5.47 -2.04
CA LEU A 132 1.99 -6.02 -3.18
C LEU A 132 2.22 -4.93 -4.22
N CYS A 133 3.48 -4.53 -4.38
CA CYS A 133 3.90 -3.61 -5.42
C CYS A 133 4.11 -4.38 -6.73
N LEU A 134 3.47 -3.93 -7.78
CA LEU A 134 3.62 -4.47 -9.12
C LEU A 134 3.46 -3.35 -10.15
N GLY A 135 3.98 -3.57 -11.34
CA GLY A 135 3.91 -2.62 -12.43
C GLY A 135 4.88 -2.96 -13.56
N GLU A 136 4.59 -2.45 -14.71
CA GLU A 136 5.41 -2.59 -15.91
C GLU A 136 6.65 -1.68 -15.86
N GLU A 137 7.75 -2.14 -16.45
CA GLU A 137 9.02 -1.39 -16.47
C GLU A 137 9.03 -0.26 -17.50
N GLN A 138 8.36 -0.47 -18.63
CA GLN A 138 8.35 0.45 -19.75
C GLN A 138 6.94 0.96 -20.01
N HIS A 139 6.85 2.13 -20.61
CA HIS A 139 5.58 2.67 -21.07
C HIS A 139 5.01 1.80 -22.19
N VAL A 140 3.88 1.18 -21.94
CA VAL A 140 3.15 0.28 -22.84
C VAL A 140 1.69 0.71 -22.93
N THR A 141 0.87 0.02 -23.71
CA THR A 141 -0.58 0.26 -23.72
C THR A 141 -1.22 -0.19 -22.39
N SER A 142 -2.37 0.36 -22.03
CA SER A 142 -3.12 -0.05 -20.81
C SER A 142 -3.42 -1.54 -20.79
N GLN A 143 -3.78 -2.13 -21.92
CA GLN A 143 -4.03 -3.56 -22.04
C GLN A 143 -2.78 -4.41 -21.77
N GLN A 144 -1.62 -3.97 -22.27
CA GLN A 144 -0.34 -4.64 -22.00
C GLN A 144 0.06 -4.48 -20.54
N ALA A 145 -0.13 -3.29 -19.94
CA ALA A 145 0.13 -3.06 -18.52
C ALA A 145 -0.74 -3.98 -17.64
N ILE A 146 -2.04 -4.08 -17.94
CA ILE A 146 -2.95 -5.00 -17.25
C ILE A 146 -2.46 -6.44 -17.36
N ALA A 147 -2.09 -6.90 -18.56
CA ALA A 147 -1.63 -8.27 -18.76
C ALA A 147 -0.34 -8.58 -17.97
N ILE A 148 0.63 -7.67 -17.98
CA ILE A 148 1.88 -7.79 -17.21
C ILE A 148 1.57 -7.85 -15.70
N CYS A 149 0.75 -6.93 -15.21
CA CYS A 149 0.37 -6.87 -13.81
C CYS A 149 -0.43 -8.10 -13.36
N CYS A 150 -1.31 -8.63 -14.20
CA CYS A 150 -1.99 -9.90 -13.96
C CYS A 150 -1.00 -11.05 -13.77
N GLN A 151 -0.01 -11.16 -14.63
CA GLN A 151 1.02 -12.20 -14.53
C GLN A 151 1.82 -12.06 -13.23
N GLN A 152 2.24 -10.84 -12.87
CA GLN A 152 2.95 -10.57 -11.63
C GLN A 152 2.09 -10.91 -10.39
N LEU A 153 0.80 -10.56 -10.40
CA LEU A 153 -0.14 -10.87 -9.33
C LEU A 153 -0.32 -12.38 -9.16
N MET A 154 -0.54 -13.10 -10.25
CA MET A 154 -0.72 -14.56 -10.22
C MET A 154 0.56 -15.28 -9.76
N ALA A 155 1.73 -14.81 -10.18
CA ALA A 155 3.01 -15.34 -9.71
C ALA A 155 3.18 -15.10 -8.19
N ALA A 156 2.86 -13.90 -7.69
CA ALA A 156 2.95 -13.56 -6.28
C ALA A 156 1.98 -14.37 -5.41
N LEU A 157 0.79 -14.71 -5.93
CA LEU A 157 -0.20 -15.51 -5.21
C LEU A 157 0.08 -17.03 -5.24
N SER A 158 1.03 -17.49 -6.04
CA SER A 158 1.23 -18.93 -6.30
C SER A 158 1.43 -19.75 -5.01
N GLU A 159 2.27 -19.29 -4.10
CA GLU A 159 2.55 -20.01 -2.86
C GLU A 159 1.41 -19.89 -1.83
N ALA A 160 0.79 -18.73 -1.73
CA ALA A 160 -0.39 -18.55 -0.88
C ALA A 160 -1.55 -19.48 -1.30
N ARG A 161 -1.75 -19.67 -2.60
CA ARG A 161 -2.76 -20.58 -3.14
C ARG A 161 -2.42 -22.05 -2.83
N GLN A 162 -1.16 -22.45 -2.98
CA GLN A 162 -0.71 -23.82 -2.62
C GLN A 162 -0.93 -24.12 -1.14
N GLN A 163 -0.76 -23.11 -0.27
CA GLN A 163 -0.97 -23.21 1.17
C GLN A 163 -2.42 -22.95 1.60
N GLN A 164 -3.34 -22.69 0.65
CA GLN A 164 -4.75 -22.38 0.91
C GLN A 164 -4.93 -21.20 1.89
N LEU A 165 -4.06 -20.20 1.79
CA LEU A 165 -4.14 -19.01 2.62
C LEU A 165 -5.21 -18.06 2.10
N SER A 166 -5.88 -17.40 3.02
CA SER A 166 -6.93 -16.42 2.75
C SER A 166 -6.58 -15.07 3.37
N GLY A 167 -7.22 -14.02 2.91
CA GLY A 167 -7.05 -12.70 3.51
C GLY A 167 -7.20 -11.56 2.51
N GLU A 168 -6.88 -10.37 2.98
CA GLU A 168 -6.88 -9.17 2.17
C GLU A 168 -5.47 -8.84 1.68
N ILE A 169 -5.37 -8.39 0.45
CA ILE A 169 -4.16 -7.80 -0.12
C ILE A 169 -4.47 -6.42 -0.71
N VAL A 170 -3.51 -5.53 -0.62
CA VAL A 170 -3.51 -4.27 -1.35
C VAL A 170 -2.55 -4.42 -2.51
N VAL A 171 -3.04 -4.27 -3.72
CA VAL A 171 -2.20 -4.17 -4.92
C VAL A 171 -1.87 -2.69 -5.11
N ALA A 172 -0.63 -2.33 -4.88
CA ALA A 172 -0.08 -1.03 -5.21
C ALA A 172 0.48 -1.09 -6.64
N TRP A 173 -0.33 -0.64 -7.60
CA TRP A 173 0.15 -0.58 -8.97
C TRP A 173 1.00 0.68 -9.17
N GLU A 174 2.26 0.45 -9.48
CA GLU A 174 3.28 1.47 -9.68
C GLU A 174 3.96 1.26 -11.04
N PRO A 175 3.51 1.91 -12.13
CA PRO A 175 4.25 1.87 -13.38
C PRO A 175 5.68 2.35 -13.13
N GLN A 176 6.68 1.48 -13.30
CA GLN A 176 8.05 1.74 -12.82
C GLN A 176 8.67 2.97 -13.49
N TRP A 177 8.27 3.25 -14.73
CA TRP A 177 8.67 4.44 -15.49
C TRP A 177 8.11 5.75 -14.89
N ALA A 178 7.04 5.70 -14.08
CA ALA A 178 6.45 6.84 -13.39
C ALA A 178 6.95 7.00 -11.94
N ILE A 179 7.68 6.03 -11.37
CA ILE A 179 8.23 6.14 -10.02
C ILE A 179 9.33 7.21 -10.00
N GLY A 180 9.14 8.22 -9.14
CA GLY A 180 10.08 9.33 -9.01
C GLY A 180 10.05 10.32 -10.18
N ALA A 181 9.15 10.15 -11.15
CA ALA A 181 8.91 11.12 -12.19
C ALA A 181 8.33 12.44 -11.63
N PRO A 182 8.46 13.56 -12.35
CA PRO A 182 7.91 14.84 -11.89
C PRO A 182 6.37 14.87 -11.90
N ALA A 183 5.73 14.00 -12.68
CA ALA A 183 4.28 13.87 -12.80
C ALA A 183 3.85 12.40 -12.77
N PRO A 184 2.61 12.10 -12.35
CA PRO A 184 2.04 10.75 -12.46
C PRO A 184 1.85 10.33 -13.93
N ALA A 185 1.49 9.07 -14.15
CA ALA A 185 1.01 8.60 -15.44
C ALA A 185 -0.26 9.38 -15.86
N PRO A 186 -0.63 9.40 -17.16
CA PRO A 186 -1.87 10.03 -17.61
C PRO A 186 -3.12 9.50 -16.90
N ASP A 187 -4.06 10.38 -16.57
CA ASP A 187 -5.23 10.04 -15.74
C ASP A 187 -6.10 8.93 -16.38
N ASP A 188 -6.30 8.96 -17.70
CA ASP A 188 -7.01 7.93 -18.46
C ASP A 188 -6.29 6.58 -18.42
N PHE A 189 -4.99 6.57 -18.57
CA PHE A 189 -4.17 5.36 -18.44
C PHE A 189 -4.28 4.75 -17.04
N ILE A 190 -4.20 5.59 -15.99
CA ILE A 190 -4.38 5.13 -14.60
C ILE A 190 -5.78 4.52 -14.40
N ALA A 191 -6.81 5.22 -14.90
CA ALA A 191 -8.19 4.76 -14.77
C ALA A 191 -8.41 3.40 -15.45
N GLU A 192 -7.95 3.24 -16.69
CA GLU A 192 -8.09 1.99 -17.44
C GLU A 192 -7.36 0.83 -16.77
N VAL A 193 -6.11 1.02 -16.36
CA VAL A 193 -5.32 -0.06 -15.75
C VAL A 193 -5.88 -0.44 -14.38
N CYS A 194 -6.19 0.53 -13.52
CA CYS A 194 -6.78 0.22 -12.21
C CYS A 194 -8.14 -0.46 -12.33
N GLN A 195 -8.97 -0.07 -13.30
CA GLN A 195 -10.23 -0.73 -13.58
C GLN A 195 -10.03 -2.17 -14.05
N GLY A 196 -9.10 -2.40 -14.97
CA GLY A 196 -8.76 -3.74 -15.46
C GLY A 196 -8.25 -4.64 -14.33
N LEU A 197 -7.38 -4.14 -13.47
CA LEU A 197 -6.85 -4.91 -12.34
C LEU A 197 -7.94 -5.26 -11.30
N ARG A 198 -8.93 -4.40 -11.09
CA ARG A 198 -10.07 -4.71 -10.20
C ARG A 198 -11.04 -5.75 -10.75
N GLN A 199 -11.00 -6.01 -12.05
CA GLN A 199 -11.83 -7.02 -12.71
C GLN A 199 -11.18 -8.40 -12.73
N ILE A 200 -9.98 -8.56 -12.21
CA ILE A 200 -9.30 -9.84 -12.12
C ILE A 200 -10.09 -10.75 -11.18
N ASN A 201 -10.54 -11.85 -11.72
CA ASN A 201 -11.25 -12.90 -11.01
C ASN A 201 -10.30 -14.09 -10.77
N ASP A 202 -10.74 -15.06 -9.97
CA ASP A 202 -9.97 -16.27 -9.65
C ASP A 202 -8.72 -15.99 -8.81
N LEU A 203 -8.88 -15.16 -7.78
CA LEU A 203 -7.83 -14.91 -6.78
C LEU A 203 -7.88 -15.93 -5.61
N GLY A 204 -8.73 -16.96 -5.68
CA GLY A 204 -9.00 -17.87 -4.57
C GLY A 204 -9.72 -17.16 -3.43
N ASP A 205 -9.33 -17.47 -2.18
CA ASP A 205 -9.91 -16.86 -0.98
C ASP A 205 -9.20 -15.53 -0.57
N VAL A 206 -8.58 -14.86 -1.55
CA VAL A 206 -7.89 -13.59 -1.36
C VAL A 206 -8.73 -12.43 -1.93
N HIS A 207 -8.94 -11.41 -1.10
CA HIS A 207 -9.62 -10.18 -1.52
C HIS A 207 -8.60 -9.11 -1.88
N CYS A 208 -8.74 -8.54 -3.09
CA CYS A 208 -7.79 -7.58 -3.64
C CYS A 208 -8.37 -6.17 -3.67
N ARG A 209 -7.60 -5.20 -3.18
CA ARG A 209 -7.86 -3.77 -3.34
C ARG A 209 -6.75 -3.13 -4.16
N VAL A 210 -7.11 -2.39 -5.21
CA VAL A 210 -6.13 -1.77 -6.12
C VAL A 210 -5.98 -0.29 -5.80
N ILE A 211 -4.76 0.15 -5.52
CA ILE A 211 -4.38 1.56 -5.32
C ILE A 211 -3.27 1.95 -6.30
N TYR A 212 -3.19 3.22 -6.64
CA TYR A 212 -2.18 3.75 -7.57
C TYR A 212 -0.99 4.37 -6.82
N GLY A 213 0.24 4.09 -7.26
CA GLY A 213 1.48 4.49 -6.60
C GLY A 213 2.53 5.23 -7.43
N GLY A 214 2.28 5.59 -8.67
CA GLY A 214 3.27 6.24 -9.54
C GLY A 214 3.32 7.76 -9.39
N SER A 215 4.21 8.32 -8.55
CA SER A 215 4.33 9.78 -8.30
C SER A 215 2.99 10.44 -7.92
N ALA A 216 2.20 9.76 -7.09
CA ALA A 216 0.93 10.25 -6.61
C ALA A 216 1.09 11.40 -5.60
N GLY A 217 0.31 12.46 -5.75
CA GLY A 217 0.35 13.65 -4.90
C GLY A 217 -1.00 14.37 -4.84
N PRO A 218 -1.05 15.54 -4.18
CA PRO A 218 -2.28 16.33 -4.07
C PRO A 218 -2.91 16.64 -5.43
N GLY A 219 -4.25 16.60 -5.50
CA GLY A 219 -5.06 16.84 -6.70
C GLY A 219 -5.27 15.60 -7.58
N LEU A 220 -4.47 14.54 -7.43
CA LEU A 220 -4.59 13.36 -8.29
C LEU A 220 -5.85 12.55 -7.97
N LEU A 221 -6.14 12.33 -6.69
CA LEU A 221 -7.29 11.51 -6.28
C LEU A 221 -8.61 12.13 -6.73
N GLY A 222 -8.71 13.48 -6.64
CA GLY A 222 -9.88 14.21 -7.13
C GLY A 222 -10.12 14.06 -8.64
N ARG A 223 -9.05 13.99 -9.45
CA ARG A 223 -9.15 13.77 -10.91
C ARG A 223 -9.49 12.32 -11.25
N LEU A 224 -8.91 11.36 -10.54
CA LEU A 224 -9.15 9.93 -10.79
C LEU A 224 -10.53 9.46 -10.30
N GLY A 225 -11.09 10.10 -9.28
CA GLY A 225 -12.38 9.73 -8.75
C GLY A 225 -12.46 8.25 -8.36
N HIS A 226 -13.56 7.60 -8.70
CA HIS A 226 -13.82 6.19 -8.34
C HIS A 226 -13.08 5.16 -9.22
N HIS A 227 -12.22 5.61 -10.13
CA HIS A 227 -11.41 4.69 -10.94
C HIS A 227 -10.33 3.99 -10.11
N VAL A 228 -9.93 4.55 -8.96
CA VAL A 228 -8.97 3.95 -8.02
C VAL A 228 -9.62 3.75 -6.65
N SER A 229 -9.14 2.77 -5.89
CA SER A 229 -9.55 2.57 -4.49
C SER A 229 -8.68 3.35 -3.50
N GLY A 230 -7.73 4.13 -3.98
CA GLY A 230 -6.84 4.95 -3.18
C GLY A 230 -5.48 5.17 -3.82
N LEU A 231 -4.54 5.68 -3.02
CA LEU A 231 -3.19 6.02 -3.44
C LEU A 231 -2.13 5.36 -2.56
N PHE A 232 -1.01 4.98 -3.16
CA PHE A 232 0.21 4.61 -2.46
C PHE A 232 1.25 5.72 -2.65
N LEU A 233 1.61 6.36 -1.55
CA LEU A 233 2.31 7.64 -1.53
C LEU A 233 3.77 7.45 -1.10
N GLY A 234 4.65 8.16 -1.77
CA GLY A 234 6.05 8.33 -1.39
C GLY A 234 6.35 9.77 -0.98
N ARG A 235 7.30 10.42 -1.69
CA ARG A 235 7.83 11.75 -1.36
C ARG A 235 6.78 12.86 -1.21
N PHE A 236 5.69 12.81 -1.95
CA PHE A 236 4.63 13.83 -1.84
C PHE A 236 3.91 13.82 -0.48
N ALA A 237 3.98 12.70 0.27
CA ALA A 237 3.44 12.60 1.62
C ALA A 237 4.45 12.99 2.72
N HIS A 238 5.69 13.35 2.38
CA HIS A 238 6.71 13.74 3.35
C HIS A 238 6.38 15.07 4.04
N GLN A 239 5.57 15.92 3.42
CA GLN A 239 5.02 17.10 4.05
C GLN A 239 3.65 16.75 4.66
N PRO A 240 3.48 16.81 5.99
CA PRO A 240 2.21 16.47 6.63
C PRO A 240 1.02 17.28 6.09
N SER A 241 1.24 18.54 5.70
CA SER A 241 0.21 19.39 5.08
C SER A 241 -0.25 18.89 3.70
N ALA A 242 0.66 18.34 2.89
CA ALA A 242 0.31 17.74 1.61
C ALA A 242 -0.48 16.43 1.81
N LEU A 243 -0.10 15.62 2.80
CA LEU A 243 -0.86 14.42 3.17
C LEU A 243 -2.26 14.80 3.68
N ALA A 244 -2.40 15.87 4.47
CA ALA A 244 -3.70 16.37 4.91
C ALA A 244 -4.62 16.71 3.72
N GLN A 245 -4.10 17.40 2.71
CA GLN A 245 -4.86 17.69 1.47
C GLN A 245 -5.33 16.42 0.77
N ILE A 246 -4.47 15.40 0.68
CA ILE A 246 -4.85 14.10 0.07
C ILE A 246 -5.92 13.39 0.91
N ILE A 247 -5.87 13.50 2.24
CA ILE A 247 -6.92 12.96 3.12
C ILE A 247 -8.25 13.70 2.90
N ASP A 248 -8.23 15.02 2.74
CA ASP A 248 -9.43 15.82 2.40
C ASP A 248 -10.04 15.37 1.06
N GLU A 249 -9.21 15.17 0.03
CA GLU A 249 -9.65 14.64 -1.27
C GLU A 249 -10.29 13.25 -1.14
N ALA A 250 -9.65 12.36 -0.36
CA ALA A 250 -10.15 11.02 -0.09
C ALA A 250 -11.51 11.05 0.64
N ALA A 251 -11.66 11.95 1.61
CA ALA A 251 -12.91 12.15 2.34
C ALA A 251 -14.04 12.64 1.42
N ALA A 252 -13.75 13.63 0.57
CA ALA A 252 -14.72 14.13 -0.41
C ALA A 252 -15.18 13.03 -1.38
N LEU A 253 -14.25 12.20 -1.86
CA LEU A 253 -14.55 11.08 -2.74
C LEU A 253 -15.37 9.99 -2.02
N ALA A 254 -15.05 9.66 -0.77
CA ALA A 254 -15.78 8.68 0.03
C ALA A 254 -17.24 9.14 0.27
N ALA A 255 -17.45 10.42 0.57
CA ALA A 255 -18.77 11.01 0.76
C ALA A 255 -19.63 11.00 -0.52
N ALA A 256 -19.01 11.31 -1.68
CA ALA A 256 -19.70 11.25 -2.97
C ALA A 256 -20.18 9.84 -3.32
N ALA A 257 -19.40 8.80 -2.97
CA ALA A 257 -19.80 7.41 -3.17
C ALA A 257 -21.01 7.00 -2.30
N GLN A 258 -21.14 7.57 -1.10
CA GLN A 258 -22.29 7.30 -0.23
C GLN A 258 -23.58 7.85 -0.80
N ALA A 259 -23.55 9.06 -1.32
CA ALA A 259 -24.73 9.70 -1.92
C ALA A 259 -25.31 8.92 -3.11
N VAL A 260 -24.45 8.22 -3.88
CA VAL A 260 -24.89 7.40 -5.04
C VAL A 260 -25.51 6.06 -4.62
N THR A 261 -25.15 5.51 -3.45
CA THR A 261 -25.70 4.23 -2.96
C THR A 261 -26.99 4.36 -2.16
N GLU A 262 -27.33 5.56 -1.70
CA GLU A 262 -28.53 5.86 -0.91
C GLU A 262 -29.66 6.53 -1.74
N GLY A 263 -29.44 6.86 -3.01
CA GLY A 263 -30.39 7.43 -3.97
C GLY A 263 -30.82 6.42 -5.03
#